data_14bb0734c3a50f80444e907f7559c847
#
_entry.id   14bb0734c3a50f80444e907f7559c847
#
_cell.length_a   1.000
_cell.length_b   1.000
_cell.length_c   1.000
_cell.angle_alpha   90.00
_cell.angle_beta   90.00
_cell.angle_gamma   90.00
#
_symmetry.space_group_name_H-M   'P 1'
#
loop_
_entity.id
_entity.type
_entity.pdbx_description
1 polymer ?
#
loop_
_entity_poly.entity_id
_entity_poly.type
_entity_poly.pdbx_seq_one_letter_code
_entity_poly.pdbx_strand_id
1 'polypeptide(L)'
;MRKNSATRLRRLLPAGIWAVLFVALAAAMALSSCSPKKNTAATRKYQEFITRYNIHYNGDTHYKETLAEMESTYEDDYSLPLVIHPAAARANEKAPQPSGNFDRSIEKAQKAIQLRSIKKKPKKQAGKSGDAKYKAWMRREEYNPFLHNSWMMMGRSQYMNGDFLGSASTFFYISKHFSWLPATVVEAKLWQARCYCALDWFFEAENILTRVKPDQLTSKKIRSLYYSTYADLLVKQKEYEKAIPMLTEAVKLATKTQKPRLNFLLGQVYTLAGDKEQAYKAFKKAAGSSSTSYRAQFNARIKQSEVFTGTDIMPEVKALKRMARYDRNKEYLDQVYYAIGNLYLSRGDTTNAIANYELAVEKSTRGAIDKAIAQITLGALYYDRHLYAKAQPCYSEAVPLLPESWPDLATLRRRSDVLDELALYSQNVELNDSLLRLSAMTPEQQRAVVDKIIEELKKKEKEEADAAAREEFLANRDAMGQGLQSNTAPQTFTMNNGDDSWYFYNLSLIHISEPTRQAEI
;
A
#
# COMPACT_ATOMS: atom_id res chain seq x y z
N MET A 1 29.81 40.69 -74.69
CA MET A 1 29.09 40.13 -73.51
C MET A 1 29.99 39.21 -72.62
N ARG A 2 30.93 39.74 -71.88
CA ARG A 2 31.80 38.95 -70.96
C ARG A 2 32.36 39.83 -69.83
N LYS A 3 31.52 40.61 -69.11
CA LYS A 3 31.98 41.41 -67.97
C LYS A 3 31.12 41.28 -66.68
N ASN A 4 30.06 40.47 -66.69
CA ASN A 4 29.14 40.41 -65.54
C ASN A 4 29.25 39.14 -64.64
N SER A 5 30.10 38.14 -64.99
CA SER A 5 30.24 36.91 -64.16
C SER A 5 31.32 37.05 -63.07
N ALA A 6 32.36 37.84 -63.32
CA ALA A 6 33.45 38.00 -62.34
C ALA A 6 33.08 38.87 -61.12
N THR A 7 32.12 39.79 -61.26
CA THR A 7 31.66 40.66 -60.18
C THR A 7 30.67 39.97 -59.24
N ARG A 8 29.97 38.90 -59.66
CA ARG A 8 29.09 38.12 -58.77
C ARG A 8 29.85 37.15 -57.86
N LEU A 9 30.95 36.56 -58.35
CA LEU A 9 31.78 35.67 -57.48
C LEU A 9 32.52 36.44 -56.36
N ARG A 10 32.93 37.69 -56.62
CA ARG A 10 33.62 38.51 -55.61
C ARG A 10 32.73 39.00 -54.47
N ARG A 11 31.41 39.02 -54.63
CA ARG A 11 30.49 39.40 -53.55
C ARG A 11 29.99 38.24 -52.70
N LEU A 12 30.06 37.01 -53.17
CA LEU A 12 29.60 35.82 -52.44
C LEU A 12 30.67 35.22 -51.51
N LEU A 13 31.95 35.32 -51.86
CA LEU A 13 33.05 34.82 -51.04
C LEU A 13 33.19 35.55 -49.67
N PRO A 14 33.11 36.88 -49.60
CA PRO A 14 33.24 37.53 -48.28
C PRO A 14 32.04 37.24 -47.35
N ALA A 15 30.80 37.11 -47.87
CA ALA A 15 29.64 36.82 -47.06
C ALA A 15 29.67 35.39 -46.47
N GLY A 16 30.17 34.40 -47.24
CA GLY A 16 30.33 33.04 -46.74
C GLY A 16 31.43 32.95 -45.66
N ILE A 17 32.55 33.67 -45.87
CA ILE A 17 33.63 33.71 -44.87
C ILE A 17 33.15 34.39 -43.58
N TRP A 18 32.38 35.45 -43.65
CA TRP A 18 31.78 36.10 -42.46
C TRP A 18 30.78 35.20 -41.76
N ALA A 19 29.98 34.40 -42.50
CA ALA A 19 29.04 33.44 -41.93
C ALA A 19 29.81 32.31 -41.18
N VAL A 20 30.88 31.76 -41.79
CA VAL A 20 31.71 30.75 -41.16
C VAL A 20 32.45 31.29 -39.92
N LEU A 21 33.00 32.52 -40.02
CA LEU A 21 33.60 33.20 -38.86
C LEU A 21 32.60 33.49 -37.76
N PHE A 22 31.37 33.86 -38.08
CA PHE A 22 30.31 34.08 -37.10
C PHE A 22 29.90 32.77 -36.42
N VAL A 23 29.73 31.68 -37.17
CA VAL A 23 29.43 30.35 -36.65
C VAL A 23 30.64 29.83 -35.80
N ALA A 24 31.87 30.00 -36.24
CA ALA A 24 33.06 29.63 -35.49
C ALA A 24 33.19 30.48 -34.19
N LEU A 25 32.91 31.76 -34.26
CA LEU A 25 32.92 32.65 -33.08
C LEU A 25 31.78 32.31 -32.14
N ALA A 26 30.59 31.99 -32.64
CA ALA A 26 29.46 31.53 -31.83
C ALA A 26 29.74 30.17 -31.18
N ALA A 27 30.39 29.23 -31.90
CA ALA A 27 30.83 27.96 -31.37
C ALA A 27 31.95 28.13 -30.30
N ALA A 28 32.92 28.99 -30.55
CA ALA A 28 33.99 29.30 -29.59
C ALA A 28 33.42 30.01 -28.31
N MET A 29 32.45 30.89 -28.47
CA MET A 29 31.74 31.50 -27.32
C MET A 29 30.91 30.47 -26.56
N ALA A 30 30.26 29.54 -27.23
CA ALA A 30 29.53 28.44 -26.61
C ALA A 30 30.45 27.51 -25.81
N LEU A 31 31.60 27.15 -26.36
CA LEU A 31 32.60 26.31 -25.69
C LEU A 31 33.27 27.01 -24.49
N SER A 32 33.51 28.32 -24.56
CA SER A 32 34.10 29.08 -23.46
C SER A 32 33.14 29.39 -22.31
N SER A 33 31.82 29.33 -22.57
CA SER A 33 30.75 29.60 -21.58
C SER A 33 30.41 28.41 -20.69
N CYS A 34 30.87 27.19 -21.02
CA CYS A 34 30.41 25.95 -20.40
C CYS A 34 31.05 25.60 -19.07
N SER A 35 32.07 26.34 -18.59
CA SER A 35 32.77 25.99 -17.34
C SER A 35 32.02 26.49 -16.11
N PRO A 36 31.66 25.60 -15.13
CA PRO A 36 31.07 26.00 -13.84
C PRO A 36 32.02 26.87 -12.99
N LYS A 37 33.30 26.96 -13.39
CA LYS A 37 34.29 27.81 -12.73
C LYS A 37 34.08 29.29 -12.98
N LYS A 38 33.25 29.70 -13.98
CA LYS A 38 32.92 31.12 -14.28
C LYS A 38 31.49 31.41 -13.83
N ASN A 39 31.24 32.54 -13.16
CA ASN A 39 29.90 32.98 -12.78
C ASN A 39 29.52 34.23 -13.59
N THR A 40 28.98 33.98 -14.79
CA THR A 40 28.38 34.98 -15.69
C THR A 40 26.89 34.70 -15.86
N ALA A 41 26.14 35.68 -16.37
CA ALA A 41 24.72 35.48 -16.65
C ALA A 41 24.49 34.32 -17.66
N ALA A 42 25.33 34.25 -18.70
CA ALA A 42 25.29 33.18 -19.72
C ALA A 42 25.60 31.82 -19.10
N THR A 43 26.66 31.71 -18.25
CA THR A 43 27.00 30.46 -17.56
C THR A 43 25.87 29.99 -16.67
N ARG A 44 25.23 30.88 -15.88
CA ARG A 44 24.10 30.53 -15.01
C ARG A 44 22.93 29.96 -15.82
N LYS A 45 22.52 30.63 -16.91
CA LYS A 45 21.44 30.17 -17.79
C LYS A 45 21.78 28.82 -18.45
N TYR A 46 23.00 28.66 -18.92
CA TYR A 46 23.45 27.40 -19.54
C TYR A 46 23.44 26.25 -18.52
N GLN A 47 24.02 26.47 -17.35
CA GLN A 47 24.05 25.43 -16.31
C GLN A 47 22.63 25.10 -15.79
N GLU A 48 21.77 26.10 -15.65
CA GLU A 48 20.34 25.90 -15.35
C GLU A 48 19.67 25.02 -16.39
N PHE A 49 19.83 25.34 -17.68
CA PHE A 49 19.21 24.62 -18.79
C PHE A 49 19.66 23.15 -18.82
N ILE A 50 20.96 22.90 -18.81
CA ILE A 50 21.50 21.54 -18.83
C ILE A 50 21.10 20.75 -17.56
N THR A 51 21.13 21.39 -16.41
CA THR A 51 20.70 20.74 -15.16
C THR A 51 19.24 20.31 -15.27
N ARG A 52 18.36 21.21 -15.71
CA ARG A 52 16.92 20.99 -15.77
C ARG A 52 16.52 19.95 -16.81
N TYR A 53 16.96 20.10 -18.04
CA TYR A 53 16.44 19.35 -19.20
C TYR A 53 17.26 18.11 -19.55
N ASN A 54 18.38 17.85 -18.90
CA ASN A 54 19.18 16.64 -19.11
C ASN A 54 19.28 15.84 -17.81
N ILE A 55 20.13 16.28 -16.87
CA ILE A 55 20.50 15.43 -15.73
C ILE A 55 19.31 15.26 -14.77
N HIS A 56 18.68 16.38 -14.39
CA HIS A 56 17.54 16.35 -13.46
C HIS A 56 16.33 15.67 -14.10
N TYR A 57 16.02 15.97 -15.36
CA TYR A 57 14.89 15.37 -16.06
C TYR A 57 14.98 13.83 -16.06
N ASN A 58 16.13 13.28 -16.42
CA ASN A 58 16.32 11.83 -16.43
C ASN A 58 16.21 11.21 -15.01
N GLY A 59 16.69 11.91 -13.98
CA GLY A 59 16.53 11.47 -12.59
C GLY A 59 15.09 11.57 -12.09
N ASP A 60 14.38 12.64 -12.43
CA ASP A 60 12.99 12.86 -12.04
C ASP A 60 12.01 11.90 -12.76
N THR A 61 12.30 11.55 -14.02
CA THR A 61 11.55 10.54 -14.76
C THR A 61 11.67 9.19 -14.07
N HIS A 62 12.89 8.74 -13.81
CA HIS A 62 13.13 7.49 -13.07
C HIS A 62 12.48 7.51 -11.67
N TYR A 63 12.60 8.61 -10.94
CA TYR A 63 11.94 8.77 -9.63
C TYR A 63 10.42 8.56 -9.72
N LYS A 64 9.77 9.16 -10.73
CA LYS A 64 8.31 9.07 -10.92
C LYS A 64 7.87 7.67 -11.33
N GLU A 65 8.61 7.03 -12.22
CA GLU A 65 8.35 5.66 -12.67
C GLU A 65 8.47 4.68 -11.50
N THR A 66 9.58 4.73 -10.76
CA THR A 66 9.81 3.86 -9.59
C THR A 66 8.80 4.13 -8.47
N LEU A 67 8.40 5.40 -8.25
CA LEU A 67 7.36 5.74 -7.28
C LEU A 67 6.00 5.16 -7.68
N ALA A 68 5.63 5.25 -8.95
CA ALA A 68 4.38 4.69 -9.45
C ALA A 68 4.37 3.16 -9.34
N GLU A 69 5.48 2.51 -9.63
CA GLU A 69 5.68 1.06 -9.41
C GLU A 69 5.51 0.71 -7.93
N MET A 70 6.22 1.39 -7.03
CA MET A 70 6.11 1.18 -5.59
C MET A 70 4.67 1.36 -5.09
N GLU A 71 3.97 2.43 -5.50
CA GLU A 71 2.58 2.68 -5.10
C GLU A 71 1.59 1.64 -5.65
N SER A 72 1.89 1.01 -6.80
CA SER A 72 1.03 0.01 -7.43
C SER A 72 1.24 -1.41 -6.90
N THR A 73 2.46 -1.73 -6.45
CA THR A 73 2.84 -3.07 -6.00
C THR A 73 2.82 -3.24 -4.49
N TYR A 74 2.83 -2.13 -3.73
CA TYR A 74 2.85 -2.19 -2.28
C TYR A 74 1.53 -2.72 -1.72
N GLU A 75 1.61 -3.79 -0.95
CA GLU A 75 0.49 -4.34 -0.19
C GLU A 75 0.58 -3.90 1.27
N ASP A 76 -0.46 -3.18 1.72
CA ASP A 76 -0.57 -2.73 3.09
C ASP A 76 -0.90 -3.90 4.04
N ASP A 77 -0.39 -3.83 5.26
CA ASP A 77 -0.86 -4.65 6.38
C ASP A 77 -2.09 -3.97 7.01
N TYR A 78 -3.26 -4.58 6.79
CA TYR A 78 -4.53 -4.05 7.26
C TYR A 78 -4.85 -4.40 8.72
N SER A 79 -3.99 -5.18 9.39
CA SER A 79 -4.13 -5.52 10.82
C SER A 79 -3.71 -4.36 11.73
N LEU A 80 -2.82 -3.50 11.24
CA LEU A 80 -2.29 -2.33 11.94
C LEU A 80 -2.78 -1.04 11.30
N PRO A 81 -2.71 0.12 12.00
CA PRO A 81 -2.90 1.42 11.35
C PRO A 81 -1.95 1.58 10.17
N LEU A 82 -2.50 1.91 9.00
CA LEU A 82 -1.69 2.04 7.79
C LEU A 82 -0.65 3.14 7.94
N VAL A 83 0.57 2.87 7.47
CA VAL A 83 1.58 3.93 7.34
C VAL A 83 1.10 4.96 6.29
N ILE A 84 1.28 6.24 6.55
CA ILE A 84 0.80 7.29 5.62
C ILE A 84 1.52 7.20 4.27
N HIS A 85 2.80 6.87 4.28
CA HIS A 85 3.60 6.65 3.08
C HIS A 85 4.17 5.23 3.03
N PRO A 86 4.02 4.48 1.93
CA PRO A 86 4.60 3.15 1.79
C PRO A 86 6.10 3.10 2.12
N ALA A 87 6.87 4.11 1.69
CA ALA A 87 8.30 4.18 1.98
C ALA A 87 8.63 4.19 3.49
N ALA A 88 7.72 4.69 4.35
CA ALA A 88 7.92 4.67 5.79
C ALA A 88 7.94 3.26 6.39
N ALA A 89 7.35 2.27 5.70
CA ALA A 89 7.42 0.86 6.11
C ALA A 89 8.85 0.32 6.15
N ARG A 90 9.78 0.92 5.38
CA ARG A 90 11.21 0.56 5.40
C ARG A 90 11.90 0.83 6.74
N ALA A 91 11.27 1.59 7.63
CA ALA A 91 11.75 1.77 9.01
C ALA A 91 11.55 0.52 9.89
N ASN A 92 10.65 -0.38 9.50
CA ASN A 92 10.34 -1.60 10.24
C ASN A 92 10.60 -2.82 9.36
N GLU A 93 11.65 -3.58 9.66
CA GLU A 93 12.03 -4.78 8.90
C GLU A 93 10.95 -5.88 8.90
N LYS A 94 10.08 -5.88 9.91
CA LYS A 94 8.97 -6.85 10.03
C LYS A 94 7.75 -6.46 9.20
N ALA A 95 7.67 -5.21 8.74
CA ALA A 95 6.57 -4.76 7.89
C ALA A 95 6.78 -5.21 6.43
N PRO A 96 5.69 -5.36 5.64
CA PRO A 96 5.80 -5.54 4.21
C PRO A 96 6.68 -4.46 3.58
N GLN A 97 7.75 -4.87 2.88
CA GLN A 97 8.70 -3.92 2.31
C GLN A 97 8.21 -3.42 0.94
N PRO A 98 8.19 -2.10 0.72
CA PRO A 98 7.86 -1.56 -0.58
C PRO A 98 8.95 -1.87 -1.62
N SER A 99 8.54 -2.17 -2.86
CA SER A 99 9.44 -2.35 -3.99
C SER A 99 10.11 -1.05 -4.45
N GLY A 100 10.98 -1.14 -5.43
CA GLY A 100 11.59 0.01 -6.10
C GLY A 100 12.92 0.45 -5.49
N ASN A 101 13.86 0.79 -6.38
CA ASN A 101 15.18 1.29 -6.05
C ASN A 101 15.38 2.68 -6.67
N PHE A 102 15.65 3.67 -5.83
CA PHE A 102 15.82 5.07 -6.22
C PHE A 102 17.29 5.51 -6.39
N ASP A 103 18.26 4.58 -6.35
CA ASP A 103 19.69 4.89 -6.44
C ASP A 103 20.06 5.65 -7.71
N ARG A 104 19.46 5.27 -8.85
CA ARG A 104 19.68 5.98 -10.12
C ARG A 104 19.25 7.45 -10.05
N SER A 105 18.19 7.76 -9.32
CA SER A 105 17.74 9.15 -9.10
C SER A 105 18.71 9.90 -8.18
N ILE A 106 19.26 9.24 -7.17
CA ILE A 106 20.29 9.77 -6.27
C ILE A 106 21.58 10.06 -7.06
N GLU A 107 22.06 9.10 -7.87
CA GLU A 107 23.24 9.28 -8.73
C GLU A 107 23.09 10.46 -9.69
N LYS A 108 21.93 10.59 -10.35
CA LYS A 108 21.66 11.73 -11.24
C LYS A 108 21.64 13.05 -10.48
N ALA A 109 21.05 13.07 -9.28
CA ALA A 109 21.08 14.27 -8.41
C ALA A 109 22.50 14.64 -7.99
N GLN A 110 23.29 13.67 -7.53
CA GLN A 110 24.70 13.87 -7.16
C GLN A 110 25.52 14.37 -8.35
N LYS A 111 25.35 13.76 -9.53
CA LYS A 111 26.00 14.19 -10.76
C LYS A 111 25.64 15.64 -11.13
N ALA A 112 24.37 16.03 -10.98
CA ALA A 112 23.95 17.41 -11.21
C ALA A 112 24.62 18.36 -10.22
N ILE A 113 24.67 18.01 -8.95
CA ILE A 113 25.28 18.82 -7.88
C ILE A 113 26.77 18.99 -8.11
N GLN A 114 27.50 17.91 -8.41
CA GLN A 114 28.95 17.93 -8.61
C GLN A 114 29.35 18.72 -9.86
N LEU A 115 28.65 18.49 -10.99
CA LEU A 115 29.08 19.04 -12.28
C LEU A 115 28.48 20.42 -12.58
N ARG A 116 27.37 20.80 -11.97
CA ARG A 116 26.58 21.98 -12.35
C ARG A 116 26.47 23.04 -11.27
N SER A 117 27.07 22.83 -10.10
CA SER A 117 27.13 23.83 -9.02
C SER A 117 28.02 25.02 -9.43
N ILE A 118 27.55 26.22 -9.14
CA ILE A 118 28.29 27.47 -9.35
C ILE A 118 28.50 28.14 -7.99
N LYS A 119 29.60 27.82 -7.30
CA LYS A 119 29.94 28.39 -5.98
C LYS A 119 30.76 29.68 -6.08
N LYS A 120 31.42 29.95 -7.22
CA LYS A 120 32.21 31.15 -7.42
C LYS A 120 31.32 32.40 -7.39
N LYS A 121 31.68 33.39 -6.58
CA LYS A 121 30.96 34.68 -6.53
C LYS A 121 31.07 35.41 -7.87
N PRO A 122 29.99 36.07 -8.34
CA PRO A 122 30.03 36.89 -9.55
C PRO A 122 30.89 38.15 -9.33
N LYS A 123 31.32 38.73 -10.45
CA LYS A 123 32.03 40.04 -10.38
C LYS A 123 31.08 41.10 -9.83
N LYS A 124 31.60 41.95 -8.90
CA LYS A 124 30.85 43.07 -8.36
C LYS A 124 30.50 44.05 -9.47
N GLN A 125 29.28 44.58 -9.45
CA GLN A 125 28.81 45.59 -10.39
C GLN A 125 28.94 46.97 -9.73
N ALA A 126 29.57 47.91 -10.45
CA ALA A 126 29.66 49.29 -10.00
C ALA A 126 28.26 49.91 -9.83
N GLY A 127 28.05 50.77 -8.85
CA GLY A 127 26.78 51.44 -8.59
C GLY A 127 25.71 50.62 -7.86
N LYS A 128 25.91 49.29 -7.65
CA LYS A 128 24.91 48.41 -6.97
C LYS A 128 25.25 48.13 -5.50
N SER A 129 26.24 48.76 -4.93
CA SER A 129 26.66 48.53 -3.52
C SER A 129 25.58 48.91 -2.49
N GLY A 130 24.66 49.83 -2.81
CA GLY A 130 23.54 50.22 -1.97
C GLY A 130 22.31 49.30 -2.06
N ASP A 131 22.16 48.52 -3.11
CA ASP A 131 20.98 47.65 -3.34
C ASP A 131 20.95 46.45 -2.39
N ALA A 132 19.94 46.40 -1.53
CA ALA A 132 19.75 45.32 -0.55
C ALA A 132 19.53 43.95 -1.24
N LYS A 133 18.79 43.93 -2.35
CA LYS A 133 18.54 42.70 -3.12
C LYS A 133 19.83 42.19 -3.75
N TYR A 134 20.65 43.08 -4.30
CA TYR A 134 21.95 42.73 -4.86
C TYR A 134 22.91 42.21 -3.79
N LYS A 135 22.95 42.85 -2.59
CA LYS A 135 23.73 42.36 -1.46
C LYS A 135 23.32 40.97 -1.02
N ALA A 136 21.99 40.71 -0.90
CA ALA A 136 21.46 39.41 -0.56
C ALA A 136 21.81 38.36 -1.64
N TRP A 137 21.73 38.73 -2.92
CA TRP A 137 22.11 37.83 -4.02
C TRP A 137 23.62 37.51 -3.98
N MET A 138 24.49 38.50 -3.71
CA MET A 138 25.95 38.31 -3.58
C MET A 138 26.38 37.47 -2.37
N ARG A 139 25.51 37.31 -1.36
CA ARG A 139 25.73 36.43 -0.19
C ARG A 139 25.39 34.98 -0.43
N ARG A 140 24.73 34.65 -1.55
CA ARG A 140 24.37 33.27 -1.87
C ARG A 140 25.61 32.39 -1.98
N GLU A 141 25.46 31.12 -1.65
CA GLU A 141 26.51 30.10 -1.76
C GLU A 141 26.39 29.28 -3.06
N GLU A 142 25.22 29.34 -3.72
CA GLU A 142 24.96 28.69 -4.98
C GLU A 142 24.30 29.67 -5.95
N TYR A 143 24.77 29.68 -7.20
CA TYR A 143 24.30 30.58 -8.25
C TYR A 143 23.66 29.87 -9.45
N ASN A 144 23.64 28.51 -9.48
CA ASN A 144 22.80 27.80 -10.43
C ASN A 144 21.34 27.88 -9.96
N PRO A 145 20.43 28.56 -10.70
CA PRO A 145 19.07 28.82 -10.21
C PRO A 145 18.25 27.55 -10.00
N PHE A 146 18.57 26.46 -10.71
CA PHE A 146 17.79 25.23 -10.70
C PHE A 146 18.33 24.16 -9.72
N LEU A 147 19.56 24.30 -9.22
CA LEU A 147 20.25 23.21 -8.51
C LEU A 147 19.54 22.75 -7.23
N HIS A 148 18.78 23.63 -6.58
CA HIS A 148 17.96 23.27 -5.41
C HIS A 148 16.98 22.12 -5.70
N ASN A 149 16.47 22.01 -6.95
CA ASN A 149 15.59 20.90 -7.35
C ASN A 149 16.34 19.56 -7.37
N SER A 150 17.61 19.55 -7.75
CA SER A 150 18.44 18.33 -7.71
C SER A 150 18.70 17.89 -6.27
N TRP A 151 18.97 18.84 -5.35
CA TRP A 151 19.06 18.56 -3.93
C TRP A 151 17.74 18.01 -3.35
N MET A 152 16.61 18.62 -3.70
CA MET A 152 15.28 18.14 -3.31
C MET A 152 14.99 16.73 -3.85
N MET A 153 15.41 16.42 -5.08
CA MET A 153 15.28 15.10 -5.67
C MET A 153 16.14 14.08 -4.91
N MET A 154 17.38 14.43 -4.57
CA MET A 154 18.28 13.57 -3.79
C MET A 154 17.65 13.20 -2.44
N GLY A 155 17.24 14.20 -1.65
CA GLY A 155 16.64 13.94 -0.34
C GLY A 155 15.38 13.10 -0.42
N ARG A 156 14.49 13.36 -1.40
CA ARG A 156 13.29 12.53 -1.61
C ARG A 156 13.64 11.10 -1.99
N SER A 157 14.62 10.90 -2.88
CA SER A 157 15.05 9.56 -3.30
C SER A 157 15.69 8.78 -2.15
N GLN A 158 16.47 9.43 -1.30
CA GLN A 158 17.03 8.83 -0.08
C GLN A 158 15.90 8.37 0.88
N TYR A 159 14.90 9.22 1.10
CA TYR A 159 13.72 8.85 1.90
C TYR A 159 13.01 7.60 1.32
N MET A 160 12.79 7.59 0.00
CA MET A 160 12.13 6.46 -0.66
C MET A 160 12.94 5.16 -0.56
N ASN A 161 14.28 5.23 -0.50
CA ASN A 161 15.16 4.07 -0.26
C ASN A 161 15.26 3.64 1.22
N GLY A 162 14.64 4.39 2.16
CA GLY A 162 14.76 4.10 3.59
C GLY A 162 15.97 4.74 4.27
N ASP A 163 16.82 5.47 3.54
CA ASP A 163 17.89 6.27 4.15
C ASP A 163 17.31 7.58 4.75
N PHE A 164 16.58 7.41 5.85
CA PHE A 164 15.88 8.54 6.51
C PHE A 164 16.84 9.54 7.12
N LEU A 165 17.96 9.08 7.66
CA LEU A 165 18.97 9.95 8.29
C LEU A 165 19.73 10.77 7.25
N GLY A 166 20.21 10.14 6.16
CA GLY A 166 20.83 10.83 5.04
C GLY A 166 19.88 11.81 4.36
N SER A 167 18.60 11.40 4.20
CA SER A 167 17.53 12.26 3.70
C SER A 167 17.32 13.49 4.59
N ALA A 168 17.19 13.33 5.91
CA ALA A 168 17.05 14.43 6.87
C ALA A 168 18.23 15.40 6.80
N SER A 169 19.45 14.88 6.71
CA SER A 169 20.67 15.68 6.55
C SER A 169 20.67 16.48 5.26
N THR A 170 20.22 15.88 4.15
CA THR A 170 20.07 16.55 2.85
C THR A 170 19.05 17.69 2.92
N PHE A 171 17.90 17.49 3.55
CA PHE A 171 16.88 18.54 3.71
C PHE A 171 17.32 19.63 4.68
N PHE A 172 18.06 19.29 5.73
CA PHE A 172 18.68 20.27 6.60
C PHE A 172 19.67 21.16 5.81
N TYR A 173 20.54 20.56 4.99
CA TYR A 173 21.44 21.30 4.11
C TYR A 173 20.67 22.29 3.22
N ILE A 174 19.57 21.84 2.57
CA ILE A 174 18.74 22.70 1.72
C ILE A 174 18.20 23.88 2.53
N SER A 175 17.68 23.64 3.71
CA SER A 175 17.10 24.69 4.55
C SER A 175 18.10 25.77 4.96
N LYS A 176 19.37 25.42 5.10
CA LYS A 176 20.47 26.32 5.44
C LYS A 176 21.02 27.09 4.24
N HIS A 177 21.30 26.36 3.15
CA HIS A 177 22.06 26.89 2.02
C HIS A 177 21.19 27.51 0.90
N PHE A 178 19.86 27.35 0.94
CA PHE A 178 18.93 27.94 -0.02
C PHE A 178 17.91 28.88 0.63
N SER A 179 18.34 29.62 1.67
CA SER A 179 17.49 30.49 2.49
C SER A 179 16.72 31.55 1.70
N TRP A 180 17.19 31.93 0.49
CA TRP A 180 16.51 32.87 -0.41
C TRP A 180 15.32 32.26 -1.20
N LEU A 181 15.03 30.98 -1.00
CA LEU A 181 13.89 30.27 -1.60
C LEU A 181 12.94 29.81 -0.49
N PRO A 182 12.10 30.70 0.07
CA PRO A 182 11.31 30.39 1.27
C PRO A 182 10.39 29.17 1.08
N ALA A 183 9.75 29.02 -0.09
CA ALA A 183 8.90 27.87 -0.37
C ALA A 183 9.69 26.54 -0.38
N THR A 184 10.91 26.55 -0.95
CA THR A 184 11.80 25.37 -0.94
C THR A 184 12.29 25.05 0.46
N VAL A 185 12.59 26.06 1.27
CA VAL A 185 12.99 25.88 2.68
C VAL A 185 11.87 25.23 3.48
N VAL A 186 10.63 25.70 3.31
CA VAL A 186 9.47 25.11 3.99
C VAL A 186 9.27 23.67 3.54
N GLU A 187 9.29 23.40 2.23
CA GLU A 187 9.18 22.04 1.71
C GLU A 187 10.28 21.12 2.27
N ALA A 188 11.54 21.59 2.32
CA ALA A 188 12.66 20.84 2.88
C ALA A 188 12.47 20.53 4.38
N LYS A 189 12.05 21.51 5.17
CA LYS A 189 11.75 21.29 6.60
C LYS A 189 10.64 20.28 6.81
N LEU A 190 9.58 20.30 6.00
CA LEU A 190 8.50 19.33 6.08
C LEU A 190 8.96 17.91 5.72
N TRP A 191 9.82 17.77 4.72
CA TRP A 191 10.43 16.47 4.41
C TRP A 191 11.38 16.01 5.53
N GLN A 192 12.13 16.93 6.14
CA GLN A 192 12.98 16.64 7.31
C GLN A 192 12.13 16.12 8.48
N ALA A 193 11.01 16.79 8.79
CA ALA A 193 10.07 16.31 9.80
C ALA A 193 9.52 14.91 9.48
N ARG A 194 9.22 14.64 8.20
CA ARG A 194 8.77 13.31 7.74
C ARG A 194 9.85 12.23 7.95
N CYS A 195 11.11 12.57 7.72
CA CYS A 195 12.22 11.66 8.03
C CYS A 195 12.28 11.35 9.54
N TYR A 196 12.11 12.38 10.37
CA TYR A 196 12.08 12.21 11.82
C TYR A 196 10.88 11.38 12.30
N CYS A 197 9.72 11.53 11.68
CA CYS A 197 8.59 10.62 11.93
C CYS A 197 8.92 9.15 11.58
N ALA A 198 9.67 8.90 10.50
CA ALA A 198 10.07 7.56 10.13
C ALA A 198 11.12 6.96 11.09
N LEU A 199 11.95 7.79 11.71
CA LEU A 199 12.94 7.43 12.72
C LEU A 199 12.38 7.39 14.16
N ASP A 200 11.09 7.65 14.34
CA ASP A 200 10.41 7.81 15.63
C ASP A 200 11.00 8.92 16.54
N TRP A 201 11.63 9.92 15.91
CA TRP A 201 12.12 11.13 16.56
C TRP A 201 11.01 12.18 16.63
N PHE A 202 10.03 11.92 17.49
CA PHE A 202 8.76 12.66 17.52
C PHE A 202 8.94 14.11 17.97
N PHE A 203 9.82 14.36 18.93
CA PHE A 203 10.07 15.71 19.44
C PHE A 203 10.67 16.62 18.36
N GLU A 204 11.62 16.13 17.59
CA GLU A 204 12.26 16.86 16.49
C GLU A 204 11.26 17.13 15.35
N ALA A 205 10.42 16.15 15.04
CA ALA A 205 9.37 16.30 14.05
C ALA A 205 8.35 17.37 14.47
N GLU A 206 7.85 17.30 15.70
CA GLU A 206 6.88 18.23 16.26
C GLU A 206 7.43 19.65 16.31
N ASN A 207 8.68 19.83 16.73
CA ASN A 207 9.35 21.12 16.79
C ASN A 207 9.43 21.81 15.41
N ILE A 208 9.54 21.04 14.33
CA ILE A 208 9.49 21.61 12.98
C ILE A 208 8.05 21.94 12.59
N LEU A 209 7.12 21.02 12.79
CA LEU A 209 5.73 21.13 12.30
C LEU A 209 4.96 22.27 12.99
N THR A 210 5.14 22.44 14.29
CA THR A 210 4.49 23.50 15.09
C THR A 210 4.98 24.90 14.74
N ARG A 211 6.19 25.04 14.20
CA ARG A 211 6.77 26.33 13.77
C ARG A 211 6.36 26.75 12.37
N VAL A 212 5.72 25.89 11.60
CA VAL A 212 5.22 26.23 10.26
C VAL A 212 3.96 27.06 10.37
N LYS A 213 4.01 28.27 9.83
CA LYS A 213 2.88 29.21 9.83
C LYS A 213 1.96 28.96 8.63
N PRO A 214 0.65 29.24 8.73
CA PRO A 214 -0.31 29.05 7.64
C PRO A 214 0.05 29.80 6.35
N ASP A 215 0.63 30.99 6.44
CA ASP A 215 1.07 31.82 5.31
C ASP A 215 2.23 31.18 4.51
N GLN A 216 2.97 30.29 5.12
CA GLN A 216 4.05 29.53 4.48
C GLN A 216 3.55 28.35 3.66
N LEU A 217 2.30 27.91 3.85
CA LEU A 217 1.67 26.80 3.13
C LEU A 217 1.14 27.26 1.76
N THR A 218 2.00 27.79 0.92
CA THR A 218 1.68 28.54 -0.30
C THR A 218 1.11 27.70 -1.44
N SER A 219 1.41 26.39 -1.52
CA SER A 219 0.98 25.52 -2.61
C SER A 219 0.22 24.30 -2.10
N LYS A 220 -0.63 23.71 -2.98
CA LYS A 220 -1.32 22.46 -2.69
C LYS A 220 -0.35 21.35 -2.28
N LYS A 221 0.82 21.27 -2.93
CA LYS A 221 1.87 20.28 -2.64
C LYS A 221 2.41 20.44 -1.21
N ILE A 222 2.75 21.68 -0.80
CA ILE A 222 3.27 21.98 0.54
C ILE A 222 2.20 21.70 1.60
N ARG A 223 0.93 22.07 1.35
CA ARG A 223 -0.18 21.79 2.26
C ARG A 223 -0.39 20.27 2.43
N SER A 224 -0.41 19.53 1.32
CA SER A 224 -0.57 18.07 1.38
C SER A 224 0.58 17.42 2.16
N LEU A 225 1.81 17.87 1.95
CA LEU A 225 2.98 17.39 2.68
C LEU A 225 2.88 17.73 4.18
N TYR A 226 2.49 18.95 4.54
CA TYR A 226 2.32 19.37 5.93
C TYR A 226 1.28 18.51 6.65
N TYR A 227 0.05 18.47 6.13
CA TYR A 227 -1.04 17.76 6.79
C TYR A 227 -0.79 16.26 6.87
N SER A 228 -0.22 15.64 5.82
CA SER A 228 0.09 14.21 5.86
C SER A 228 1.23 13.89 6.82
N THR A 229 2.25 14.76 6.94
CA THR A 229 3.37 14.54 7.87
C THR A 229 2.92 14.75 9.32
N TYR A 230 2.07 15.75 9.57
CA TYR A 230 1.57 16.01 10.92
C TYR A 230 0.58 14.91 11.36
N ALA A 231 -0.25 14.44 10.45
CA ALA A 231 -1.11 13.29 10.73
C ALA A 231 -0.29 12.01 11.05
N ASP A 232 0.82 11.78 10.32
CA ASP A 232 1.72 10.65 10.58
C ASP A 232 2.32 10.71 11.98
N LEU A 233 2.81 11.87 12.38
CA LEU A 233 3.33 12.12 13.73
C LEU A 233 2.29 11.78 14.80
N LEU A 234 1.09 12.35 14.69
CA LEU A 234 0.04 12.20 15.69
C LEU A 234 -0.51 10.76 15.78
N VAL A 235 -0.61 10.07 14.65
CA VAL A 235 -1.01 8.64 14.62
C VAL A 235 0.04 7.78 15.32
N LYS A 236 1.33 8.03 15.09
CA LYS A 236 2.42 7.31 15.75
C LYS A 236 2.52 7.60 17.25
N GLN A 237 2.20 8.83 17.66
CA GLN A 237 2.07 9.21 19.07
C GLN A 237 0.79 8.70 19.73
N LYS A 238 -0.10 8.04 18.95
CA LYS A 238 -1.43 7.57 19.40
C LYS A 238 -2.38 8.70 19.83
N GLU A 239 -2.14 9.92 19.38
CA GLU A 239 -3.00 11.09 19.61
C GLU A 239 -4.10 11.16 18.54
N TYR A 240 -5.00 10.18 18.54
CA TYR A 240 -5.95 9.95 17.46
C TYR A 240 -6.93 11.11 17.26
N GLU A 241 -7.43 11.71 18.33
CA GLU A 241 -8.35 12.84 18.24
C GLU A 241 -7.73 14.06 17.54
N LYS A 242 -6.45 14.34 17.83
CA LYS A 242 -5.71 15.42 17.16
C LYS A 242 -5.31 15.05 15.74
N ALA A 243 -5.11 13.76 15.43
CA ALA A 243 -4.77 13.27 14.10
C ALA A 243 -5.93 13.41 13.10
N ILE A 244 -7.19 13.26 13.55
CA ILE A 244 -8.38 13.32 12.70
C ILE A 244 -8.46 14.57 11.83
N PRO A 245 -8.39 15.81 12.35
CA PRO A 245 -8.45 17.01 11.52
C PRO A 245 -7.31 17.10 10.51
N MET A 246 -6.08 16.72 10.91
CA MET A 246 -4.91 16.72 10.02
C MET A 246 -5.08 15.71 8.89
N LEU A 247 -5.49 14.50 9.23
CA LEU A 247 -5.72 13.43 8.25
C LEU A 247 -6.89 13.77 7.31
N THR A 248 -7.93 14.41 7.81
CA THR A 248 -9.07 14.87 6.99
C THR A 248 -8.62 15.88 5.92
N GLU A 249 -7.77 16.84 6.28
CA GLU A 249 -7.19 17.78 5.31
C GLU A 249 -6.22 17.06 4.34
N ALA A 250 -5.42 16.12 4.82
CA ALA A 250 -4.56 15.29 3.97
C ALA A 250 -5.38 14.53 2.91
N VAL A 251 -6.52 13.91 3.29
CA VAL A 251 -7.44 13.22 2.38
C VAL A 251 -8.02 14.15 1.31
N LYS A 252 -8.40 15.41 1.68
CA LYS A 252 -8.91 16.39 0.71
C LYS A 252 -7.88 16.76 -0.34
N LEU A 253 -6.61 16.84 0.07
CA LEU A 253 -5.49 17.28 -0.78
C LEU A 253 -4.83 16.13 -1.56
N ALA A 254 -5.10 14.89 -1.19
CA ALA A 254 -4.52 13.69 -1.75
C ALA A 254 -4.78 13.50 -3.24
N THR A 255 -3.91 12.75 -3.91
CA THR A 255 -4.11 12.30 -5.29
C THR A 255 -5.24 11.27 -5.37
N LYS A 256 -5.73 11.02 -6.58
CA LYS A 256 -6.80 10.04 -6.81
C LYS A 256 -6.40 8.63 -6.32
N THR A 257 -5.14 8.26 -6.49
CA THR A 257 -4.58 6.96 -6.08
C THR A 257 -4.39 6.84 -4.57
N GLN A 258 -3.92 7.90 -3.91
CA GLN A 258 -3.66 7.90 -2.47
C GLN A 258 -4.93 8.11 -1.61
N LYS A 259 -5.95 8.76 -2.15
CA LYS A 259 -7.18 9.13 -1.42
C LYS A 259 -7.90 7.94 -0.77
N PRO A 260 -8.09 6.79 -1.43
CA PRO A 260 -8.72 5.63 -0.82
C PRO A 260 -7.94 5.09 0.37
N ARG A 261 -6.61 5.00 0.24
CA ARG A 261 -5.72 4.52 1.28
C ARG A 261 -5.76 5.43 2.52
N LEU A 262 -5.73 6.75 2.32
CA LEU A 262 -5.87 7.70 3.42
C LEU A 262 -7.28 7.71 4.03
N ASN A 263 -8.36 7.44 3.25
CA ASN A 263 -9.69 7.22 3.82
C ASN A 263 -9.76 5.96 4.67
N PHE A 264 -9.04 4.88 4.28
CA PHE A 264 -8.95 3.68 5.09
C PHE A 264 -8.26 3.99 6.43
N LEU A 265 -7.10 4.63 6.41
CA LEU A 265 -6.41 5.06 7.63
C LEU A 265 -7.28 6.00 8.49
N LEU A 266 -8.01 6.93 7.88
CA LEU A 266 -8.94 7.80 8.59
C LEU A 266 -10.04 6.98 9.29
N GLY A 267 -10.54 5.92 8.64
CA GLY A 267 -11.47 4.97 9.24
C GLY A 267 -10.88 4.26 10.45
N GLN A 268 -9.61 3.80 10.36
CA GLN A 268 -8.90 3.18 11.48
C GLN A 268 -8.71 4.17 12.65
N VAL A 269 -8.31 5.41 12.35
CA VAL A 269 -8.10 6.45 13.36
C VAL A 269 -9.42 6.81 14.06
N TYR A 270 -10.54 6.94 13.33
CA TYR A 270 -11.87 7.13 13.93
C TYR A 270 -12.27 5.94 14.81
N THR A 271 -11.97 4.71 14.39
CA THR A 271 -12.24 3.50 15.20
C THR A 271 -11.47 3.54 16.52
N LEU A 272 -10.18 3.92 16.47
CA LEU A 272 -9.32 4.04 17.66
C LEU A 272 -9.71 5.21 18.58
N ALA A 273 -10.29 6.27 18.00
CA ALA A 273 -10.89 7.39 18.75
C ALA A 273 -12.32 7.09 19.28
N GLY A 274 -12.91 5.93 18.94
CA GLY A 274 -14.24 5.52 19.39
C GLY A 274 -15.41 6.02 18.53
N ASP A 275 -15.17 6.82 17.49
CA ASP A 275 -16.22 7.34 16.58
C ASP A 275 -16.51 6.35 15.45
N LYS A 276 -17.33 5.32 15.77
CA LYS A 276 -17.70 4.26 14.83
C LYS A 276 -18.49 4.77 13.62
N GLU A 277 -19.30 5.84 13.80
CA GLU A 277 -20.12 6.38 12.71
C GLU A 277 -19.26 7.03 11.62
N GLN A 278 -18.29 7.86 12.00
CA GLN A 278 -17.37 8.47 11.04
C GLN A 278 -16.40 7.43 10.47
N ALA A 279 -15.98 6.44 11.26
CA ALA A 279 -15.20 5.30 10.79
C ALA A 279 -15.92 4.56 9.66
N TYR A 280 -17.19 4.23 9.83
CA TYR A 280 -18.03 3.60 8.81
C TYR A 280 -18.06 4.41 7.51
N LYS A 281 -18.29 5.74 7.61
CA LYS A 281 -18.29 6.64 6.45
C LYS A 281 -16.94 6.68 5.72
N ALA A 282 -15.85 6.66 6.47
CA ALA A 282 -14.49 6.69 5.93
C ALA A 282 -14.15 5.37 5.22
N PHE A 283 -14.42 4.21 5.82
CA PHE A 283 -14.24 2.90 5.20
C PHE A 283 -15.13 2.72 3.96
N LYS A 284 -16.37 3.19 3.98
CA LYS A 284 -17.26 3.19 2.82
C LYS A 284 -16.69 3.96 1.63
N LYS A 285 -16.06 5.13 1.89
CA LYS A 285 -15.36 5.91 0.85
C LYS A 285 -14.13 5.18 0.31
N ALA A 286 -13.39 4.49 1.18
CA ALA A 286 -12.25 3.67 0.77
C ALA A 286 -12.69 2.49 -0.11
N ALA A 287 -13.72 1.76 0.31
CA ALA A 287 -14.27 0.60 -0.41
C ALA A 287 -14.91 0.95 -1.76
N GLY A 288 -15.48 2.13 -1.90
CA GLY A 288 -16.18 2.59 -3.10
C GLY A 288 -15.27 3.16 -4.20
N SER A 289 -13.97 3.24 -3.99
CA SER A 289 -13.05 3.85 -4.94
C SER A 289 -12.60 2.90 -6.04
N SER A 290 -12.82 3.28 -7.30
CA SER A 290 -12.38 2.52 -8.47
C SER A 290 -10.86 2.55 -8.73
N SER A 291 -10.13 3.43 -8.03
CA SER A 291 -8.66 3.55 -8.16
C SER A 291 -7.88 2.69 -7.16
N THR A 292 -8.56 1.83 -6.43
CA THR A 292 -8.00 1.01 -5.36
C THR A 292 -7.88 -0.44 -5.80
N SER A 293 -6.84 -1.15 -5.33
CA SER A 293 -6.72 -2.59 -5.54
C SER A 293 -7.93 -3.33 -4.96
N TYR A 294 -8.25 -4.48 -5.54
CA TYR A 294 -9.36 -5.29 -5.05
C TYR A 294 -9.19 -5.67 -3.57
N ARG A 295 -7.97 -6.02 -3.18
CA ARG A 295 -7.64 -6.37 -1.79
C ARG A 295 -7.90 -5.21 -0.81
N ALA A 296 -7.52 -3.99 -1.18
CA ALA A 296 -7.80 -2.81 -0.36
C ALA A 296 -9.30 -2.53 -0.24
N GLN A 297 -10.07 -2.71 -1.34
CA GLN A 297 -11.54 -2.60 -1.30
C GLN A 297 -12.16 -3.68 -0.42
N PHE A 298 -11.65 -4.91 -0.49
CA PHE A 298 -12.09 -6.03 0.32
C PHE A 298 -11.89 -5.73 1.81
N ASN A 299 -10.67 -5.37 2.23
CA ASN A 299 -10.38 -5.04 3.62
C ASN A 299 -11.19 -3.83 4.11
N ALA A 300 -11.40 -2.81 3.26
CA ALA A 300 -12.24 -1.68 3.62
C ALA A 300 -13.69 -2.07 3.88
N ARG A 301 -14.24 -3.05 3.16
CA ARG A 301 -15.58 -3.58 3.42
C ARG A 301 -15.66 -4.41 4.69
N ILE A 302 -14.63 -5.21 4.97
CA ILE A 302 -14.53 -5.95 6.24
C ILE A 302 -14.52 -4.95 7.42
N LYS A 303 -13.61 -3.98 7.38
CA LYS A 303 -13.51 -2.96 8.44
C LYS A 303 -14.76 -2.08 8.54
N GLN A 304 -15.44 -1.79 7.43
CA GLN A 304 -16.73 -1.12 7.42
C GLN A 304 -17.80 -1.90 8.22
N SER A 305 -17.85 -3.23 8.03
CA SER A 305 -18.82 -4.06 8.75
C SER A 305 -18.51 -4.18 10.24
N GLU A 306 -17.24 -4.19 10.63
CA GLU A 306 -16.82 -4.24 12.04
C GLU A 306 -17.28 -3.00 12.85
N VAL A 307 -17.30 -1.82 12.22
CA VAL A 307 -17.72 -0.56 12.87
C VAL A 307 -19.18 -0.21 12.62
N PHE A 308 -19.96 -1.11 12.06
CA PHE A 308 -21.36 -0.86 11.74
C PHE A 308 -22.21 -0.67 13.00
N THR A 309 -22.93 0.45 13.08
CA THR A 309 -23.80 0.82 14.24
C THR A 309 -25.29 0.85 13.90
N GLY A 310 -25.64 0.67 12.61
CA GLY A 310 -27.04 0.67 12.16
C GLY A 310 -27.87 -0.45 12.82
N THR A 311 -29.19 -0.27 12.96
CA THR A 311 -30.08 -1.24 13.61
C THR A 311 -30.28 -2.52 12.81
N ASP A 312 -30.38 -2.44 11.51
CA ASP A 312 -30.53 -3.59 10.61
C ASP A 312 -29.18 -4.02 10.03
N ILE A 313 -28.70 -5.18 10.46
CA ILE A 313 -27.43 -5.78 9.98
C ILE A 313 -27.59 -6.58 8.68
N MET A 314 -28.82 -6.92 8.26
CA MET A 314 -29.06 -7.84 7.16
C MET A 314 -28.51 -7.37 5.80
N PRO A 315 -28.54 -6.06 5.45
CA PRO A 315 -27.91 -5.57 4.23
C PRO A 315 -26.40 -5.81 4.21
N GLU A 316 -25.71 -5.59 5.34
CA GLU A 316 -24.25 -5.82 5.45
C GLU A 316 -23.92 -7.32 5.42
N VAL A 317 -24.65 -8.16 6.14
CA VAL A 317 -24.53 -9.63 6.10
C VAL A 317 -24.72 -10.14 4.67
N LYS A 318 -25.75 -9.65 3.94
CA LYS A 318 -26.00 -10.01 2.55
C LYS A 318 -24.86 -9.59 1.62
N ALA A 319 -24.29 -8.41 1.86
CA ALA A 319 -23.14 -7.91 1.11
C ALA A 319 -21.89 -8.78 1.32
N LEU A 320 -21.59 -9.15 2.57
CA LEU A 320 -20.48 -10.03 2.93
C LEU A 320 -20.69 -11.46 2.37
N LYS A 321 -21.89 -12.04 2.51
CA LYS A 321 -22.21 -13.35 1.90
C LYS A 321 -22.08 -13.33 0.38
N ARG A 322 -22.34 -12.19 -0.29
CA ARG A 322 -22.09 -12.05 -1.73
C ARG A 322 -20.59 -12.05 -2.02
N MET A 323 -19.77 -11.40 -1.18
CA MET A 323 -18.31 -11.44 -1.32
C MET A 323 -17.76 -12.86 -1.16
N ALA A 324 -18.32 -13.66 -0.25
CA ALA A 324 -17.90 -15.07 -0.06
C ALA A 324 -18.09 -15.95 -1.32
N ARG A 325 -19.00 -15.58 -2.23
CA ARG A 325 -19.27 -16.36 -3.46
C ARG A 325 -18.26 -16.14 -4.59
N TYR A 326 -17.41 -15.10 -4.49
CA TYR A 326 -16.42 -14.83 -5.53
C TYR A 326 -15.18 -15.72 -5.34
N ASP A 327 -14.77 -16.45 -6.38
CA ASP A 327 -13.60 -17.34 -6.35
C ASP A 327 -12.32 -16.65 -5.87
N ARG A 328 -12.12 -15.40 -6.23
CA ARG A 328 -10.98 -14.57 -5.78
C ARG A 328 -10.94 -14.31 -4.28
N ASN A 329 -12.01 -14.63 -3.55
CA ASN A 329 -12.10 -14.48 -2.09
C ASN A 329 -12.00 -15.82 -1.35
N LYS A 330 -11.80 -16.94 -2.06
CA LYS A 330 -11.72 -18.26 -1.42
C LYS A 330 -10.68 -18.32 -0.31
N GLU A 331 -9.55 -17.64 -0.52
CA GLU A 331 -8.46 -17.56 0.46
C GLU A 331 -8.74 -16.62 1.65
N TYR A 332 -9.82 -15.85 1.63
CA TYR A 332 -10.19 -14.84 2.63
C TYR A 332 -11.57 -15.09 3.23
N LEU A 333 -12.09 -16.30 3.10
CA LEU A 333 -13.41 -16.66 3.63
C LEU A 333 -13.46 -16.57 5.14
N ASP A 334 -12.36 -16.87 5.81
CA ASP A 334 -12.18 -16.69 7.26
C ASP A 334 -12.52 -15.26 7.70
N GLN A 335 -11.93 -14.25 7.05
CA GLN A 335 -12.19 -12.84 7.36
C GLN A 335 -13.64 -12.44 7.08
N VAL A 336 -14.24 -12.98 6.00
CA VAL A 336 -15.65 -12.68 5.66
C VAL A 336 -16.60 -13.26 6.71
N TYR A 337 -16.44 -14.53 7.07
CA TYR A 337 -17.29 -15.17 8.06
C TYR A 337 -17.05 -14.62 9.47
N TYR A 338 -15.79 -14.28 9.80
CA TYR A 338 -15.48 -13.57 11.04
C TYR A 338 -16.21 -12.22 11.15
N ALA A 339 -16.20 -11.42 10.07
CA ALA A 339 -16.93 -10.15 10.03
C ALA A 339 -18.45 -10.33 10.14
N ILE A 340 -19.03 -11.38 9.54
CA ILE A 340 -20.44 -11.72 9.71
C ILE A 340 -20.73 -12.11 11.16
N GLY A 341 -19.87 -12.91 11.79
CA GLY A 341 -19.96 -13.28 13.20
C GLY A 341 -19.98 -12.04 14.11
N ASN A 342 -19.08 -11.07 13.87
CA ASN A 342 -19.03 -9.81 14.60
C ASN A 342 -20.32 -8.99 14.46
N LEU A 343 -20.95 -8.96 13.28
CA LEU A 343 -22.24 -8.28 13.08
C LEU A 343 -23.35 -8.91 13.92
N TYR A 344 -23.47 -10.25 13.93
CA TYR A 344 -24.44 -10.95 14.76
C TYR A 344 -24.14 -10.75 16.25
N LEU A 345 -22.88 -10.86 16.66
CA LEU A 345 -22.47 -10.65 18.06
C LEU A 345 -22.81 -9.25 18.55
N SER A 346 -22.64 -8.22 17.70
CA SER A 346 -23.02 -6.83 18.04
C SER A 346 -24.51 -6.64 18.32
N ARG A 347 -25.34 -7.61 17.95
CA ARG A 347 -26.79 -7.65 18.21
C ARG A 347 -27.20 -8.61 19.31
N GLY A 348 -26.23 -9.23 19.97
CA GLY A 348 -26.48 -10.25 20.97
C GLY A 348 -26.95 -11.60 20.41
N ASP A 349 -26.99 -11.75 19.08
CA ASP A 349 -27.29 -13.03 18.43
C ASP A 349 -26.04 -13.93 18.44
N THR A 350 -25.77 -14.46 19.62
CA THR A 350 -24.59 -15.30 19.85
C THR A 350 -24.67 -16.63 19.13
N THR A 351 -25.87 -17.14 18.80
CA THR A 351 -26.03 -18.40 18.09
C THR A 351 -25.56 -18.29 16.66
N ASN A 352 -26.05 -17.28 15.92
CA ASN A 352 -25.58 -17.03 14.58
C ASN A 352 -24.12 -16.53 14.55
N ALA A 353 -23.66 -15.81 15.58
CA ALA A 353 -22.25 -15.41 15.70
C ALA A 353 -21.33 -16.64 15.78
N ILE A 354 -21.62 -17.60 16.68
CA ILE A 354 -20.85 -18.84 16.83
C ILE A 354 -20.81 -19.61 15.51
N ALA A 355 -21.95 -19.84 14.87
CA ALA A 355 -22.01 -20.58 13.61
C ALA A 355 -21.13 -19.94 12.49
N ASN A 356 -21.05 -18.61 12.45
CA ASN A 356 -20.20 -17.93 11.48
C ASN A 356 -18.71 -17.92 11.90
N TYR A 357 -18.38 -17.90 13.20
CA TYR A 357 -16.99 -18.06 13.64
C TYR A 357 -16.48 -19.50 13.42
N GLU A 358 -17.33 -20.52 13.61
CA GLU A 358 -17.02 -21.90 13.24
C GLU A 358 -16.66 -22.01 11.76
N LEU A 359 -17.50 -21.40 10.88
CA LEU A 359 -17.20 -21.32 9.45
C LEU A 359 -15.91 -20.54 9.15
N ALA A 360 -15.61 -19.48 9.90
CA ALA A 360 -14.37 -18.73 9.73
C ALA A 360 -13.15 -19.61 10.04
N VAL A 361 -13.19 -20.39 11.10
CA VAL A 361 -12.11 -21.32 11.48
C VAL A 361 -11.97 -22.45 10.44
N GLU A 362 -13.10 -23.04 10.01
CA GLU A 362 -13.13 -24.12 9.03
C GLU A 362 -12.58 -23.70 7.65
N LYS A 363 -12.94 -22.50 7.20
CA LYS A 363 -12.56 -22.00 5.84
C LYS A 363 -11.22 -21.25 5.84
N SER A 364 -10.52 -21.17 6.95
CA SER A 364 -9.21 -20.51 7.01
C SER A 364 -8.13 -21.36 6.35
N THR A 365 -7.54 -20.84 5.27
CA THR A 365 -6.51 -21.54 4.48
C THR A 365 -5.16 -20.83 4.48
N ARG A 366 -5.11 -19.53 4.83
CA ARG A 366 -3.92 -18.69 4.59
C ARG A 366 -3.11 -18.36 5.82
N GLY A 367 -3.73 -18.09 6.90
CA GLY A 367 -3.04 -17.38 7.96
C GLY A 367 -3.26 -17.93 9.33
N ALA A 368 -2.16 -18.30 9.95
CA ALA A 368 -2.17 -18.67 11.33
C ALA A 368 -2.83 -17.61 12.22
N ILE A 369 -2.56 -16.31 12.00
CA ILE A 369 -3.05 -15.22 12.86
C ILE A 369 -4.55 -14.96 12.68
N ASP A 370 -5.06 -14.90 11.44
CA ASP A 370 -6.50 -14.68 11.19
C ASP A 370 -7.34 -15.84 11.76
N LYS A 371 -6.86 -17.07 11.60
CA LYS A 371 -7.46 -18.26 12.21
C LYS A 371 -7.44 -18.17 13.74
N ALA A 372 -6.30 -17.81 14.32
CA ALA A 372 -6.13 -17.69 15.77
C ALA A 372 -7.08 -16.63 16.37
N ILE A 373 -7.26 -15.49 15.70
CA ILE A 373 -8.22 -14.45 16.13
C ILE A 373 -9.65 -15.00 16.16
N ALA A 374 -10.05 -15.71 15.10
CA ALA A 374 -11.39 -16.31 15.03
C ALA A 374 -11.57 -17.38 16.12
N GLN A 375 -10.57 -18.23 16.34
CA GLN A 375 -10.57 -19.25 17.39
C GLN A 375 -10.63 -18.66 18.79
N ILE A 376 -9.85 -17.62 19.10
CA ILE A 376 -9.90 -16.95 20.41
C ILE A 376 -11.28 -16.36 20.67
N THR A 377 -11.86 -15.70 19.65
CA THR A 377 -13.21 -15.09 19.77
C THR A 377 -14.26 -16.17 19.96
N LEU A 378 -14.20 -17.24 19.20
CA LEU A 378 -15.08 -18.40 19.33
C LEU A 378 -14.90 -19.09 20.69
N GLY A 379 -13.67 -19.33 21.10
CA GLY A 379 -13.32 -19.92 22.39
C GLY A 379 -13.80 -19.10 23.58
N ALA A 380 -13.76 -17.76 23.49
CA ALA A 380 -14.31 -16.87 24.51
C ALA A 380 -15.83 -17.04 24.63
N LEU A 381 -16.57 -17.10 23.51
CA LEU A 381 -18.01 -17.33 23.52
C LEU A 381 -18.39 -18.70 24.06
N TYR A 382 -17.62 -19.75 23.77
CA TYR A 382 -17.82 -21.06 24.37
C TYR A 382 -17.52 -21.06 25.87
N TYR A 383 -16.45 -20.38 26.29
CA TYR A 383 -16.07 -20.24 27.68
C TYR A 383 -17.17 -19.53 28.49
N ASP A 384 -17.72 -18.44 27.98
CA ASP A 384 -18.81 -17.68 28.61
C ASP A 384 -20.11 -18.48 28.73
N ARG A 385 -20.29 -19.48 27.86
CA ARG A 385 -21.40 -20.44 27.89
C ARG A 385 -21.12 -21.69 28.70
N HIS A 386 -19.98 -21.78 29.37
CA HIS A 386 -19.52 -22.95 30.12
C HIS A 386 -19.33 -24.23 29.28
N LEU A 387 -19.15 -24.07 27.95
CA LEU A 387 -18.88 -25.16 27.02
C LEU A 387 -17.35 -25.39 26.92
N TYR A 388 -16.75 -25.81 28.03
CA TYR A 388 -15.29 -25.88 28.17
C TYR A 388 -14.65 -26.89 27.23
N ALA A 389 -15.33 -27.99 26.97
CA ALA A 389 -14.88 -29.00 26.02
C ALA A 389 -14.71 -28.46 24.57
N LYS A 390 -15.55 -27.47 24.19
CA LYS A 390 -15.45 -26.80 22.88
C LYS A 390 -14.51 -25.58 22.91
N ALA A 391 -14.36 -24.94 24.07
CA ALA A 391 -13.47 -23.80 24.24
C ALA A 391 -11.99 -24.22 24.18
N GLN A 392 -11.64 -25.37 24.78
CA GLN A 392 -10.27 -25.85 24.90
C GLN A 392 -9.53 -25.94 23.56
N PRO A 393 -10.02 -26.62 22.50
CA PRO A 393 -9.30 -26.70 21.24
C PRO A 393 -9.12 -25.32 20.57
N CYS A 394 -10.06 -24.39 20.79
CA CYS A 394 -9.94 -23.04 20.27
C CYS A 394 -8.74 -22.29 20.86
N TYR A 395 -8.48 -22.43 22.16
CA TYR A 395 -7.34 -21.78 22.80
C TYR A 395 -6.03 -22.53 22.58
N SER A 396 -6.02 -23.86 22.69
CA SER A 396 -4.80 -24.67 22.53
C SER A 396 -4.19 -24.57 21.13
N GLU A 397 -5.02 -24.45 20.08
CA GLU A 397 -4.56 -24.23 18.70
C GLU A 397 -4.17 -22.77 18.44
N ALA A 398 -4.91 -21.80 18.98
CA ALA A 398 -4.72 -20.38 18.66
C ALA A 398 -3.51 -19.75 19.39
N VAL A 399 -3.34 -20.04 20.67
CA VAL A 399 -2.34 -19.37 21.53
C VAL A 399 -0.90 -19.52 21.00
N PRO A 400 -0.45 -20.70 20.53
CA PRO A 400 0.89 -20.84 19.94
C PRO A 400 1.13 -20.04 18.67
N LEU A 401 0.08 -19.66 17.96
CA LEU A 401 0.16 -18.92 16.69
C LEU A 401 0.26 -17.41 16.87
N LEU A 402 0.03 -16.91 18.09
CA LEU A 402 0.06 -15.49 18.38
C LEU A 402 1.49 -14.98 18.56
N PRO A 403 1.81 -13.77 18.07
CA PRO A 403 3.11 -13.15 18.31
C PRO A 403 3.27 -12.78 19.79
N GLU A 404 4.51 -12.78 20.30
CA GLU A 404 4.84 -12.39 21.68
C GLU A 404 4.36 -10.97 22.06
N SER A 405 4.20 -10.10 21.07
CA SER A 405 3.67 -8.74 21.28
C SER A 405 2.14 -8.66 21.35
N TRP A 406 1.43 -9.82 21.32
CA TRP A 406 -0.02 -9.84 21.38
C TRP A 406 -0.54 -9.33 22.72
N PRO A 407 -1.56 -8.43 22.72
CA PRO A 407 -2.16 -7.95 23.96
C PRO A 407 -2.72 -9.13 24.80
N ASP A 408 -2.47 -9.10 26.11
CA ASP A 408 -2.98 -10.10 27.07
C ASP A 408 -2.58 -11.56 26.80
N LEU A 409 -1.52 -11.81 26.02
CA LEU A 409 -1.05 -13.17 25.69
C LEU A 409 -0.84 -14.04 26.94
N ALA A 410 -0.31 -13.47 28.02
CA ALA A 410 -0.11 -14.19 29.29
C ALA A 410 -1.44 -14.67 29.89
N THR A 411 -2.49 -13.89 29.78
CA THR A 411 -3.84 -14.26 30.25
C THR A 411 -4.44 -15.36 29.38
N LEU A 412 -4.24 -15.28 28.06
CA LEU A 412 -4.71 -16.32 27.12
C LEU A 412 -3.97 -17.64 27.33
N ARG A 413 -2.66 -17.63 27.57
CA ARG A 413 -1.86 -18.83 27.92
C ARG A 413 -2.40 -19.49 29.20
N ARG A 414 -2.55 -18.72 30.28
CA ARG A 414 -3.12 -19.24 31.53
C ARG A 414 -4.51 -19.84 31.34
N ARG A 415 -5.36 -19.19 30.51
CA ARG A 415 -6.72 -19.71 30.21
C ARG A 415 -6.64 -21.02 29.43
N SER A 416 -5.74 -21.15 28.48
CA SER A 416 -5.48 -22.40 27.74
C SER A 416 -5.07 -23.52 28.70
N ASP A 417 -4.07 -23.28 29.58
CA ASP A 417 -3.58 -24.26 30.51
C ASP A 417 -4.68 -24.78 31.48
N VAL A 418 -5.51 -23.85 31.97
CA VAL A 418 -6.67 -24.21 32.83
C VAL A 418 -7.70 -25.03 32.07
N LEU A 419 -7.95 -24.67 30.81
CA LEU A 419 -8.92 -25.39 29.97
C LEU A 419 -8.44 -26.78 29.61
N ASP A 420 -7.15 -27.01 29.45
CA ASP A 420 -6.57 -28.35 29.18
C ASP A 420 -6.92 -29.34 30.30
N GLU A 421 -6.93 -28.89 31.55
CA GLU A 421 -7.37 -29.70 32.69
C GLU A 421 -8.91 -29.80 32.80
N LEU A 422 -9.61 -28.65 32.63
CA LEU A 422 -11.05 -28.56 32.84
C LEU A 422 -11.87 -29.27 31.75
N ALA A 423 -11.38 -29.31 30.51
CA ALA A 423 -12.07 -29.91 29.37
C ALA A 423 -12.35 -31.41 29.59
N LEU A 424 -11.41 -32.16 30.21
CA LEU A 424 -11.58 -33.58 30.52
C LEU A 424 -12.77 -33.82 31.45
N TYR A 425 -12.93 -33.00 32.47
CA TYR A 425 -14.07 -33.12 33.39
C TYR A 425 -15.36 -32.68 32.73
N SER A 426 -15.35 -31.61 31.91
CA SER A 426 -16.51 -31.14 31.17
C SER A 426 -16.99 -32.17 30.15
N GLN A 427 -16.09 -32.83 29.42
CA GLN A 427 -16.43 -33.89 28.47
C GLN A 427 -17.08 -35.09 29.18
N ASN A 428 -16.55 -35.48 30.33
CA ASN A 428 -17.15 -36.55 31.12
C ASN A 428 -18.55 -36.21 31.64
N VAL A 429 -18.77 -34.94 32.07
CA VAL A 429 -20.10 -34.49 32.50
C VAL A 429 -21.06 -34.47 31.30
N GLU A 430 -20.67 -33.91 30.16
CA GLU A 430 -21.50 -33.88 28.95
C GLU A 430 -21.85 -35.28 28.44
N LEU A 431 -20.88 -36.20 28.47
CA LEU A 431 -21.09 -37.61 28.12
C LEU A 431 -22.10 -38.27 29.06
N ASN A 432 -21.88 -38.13 30.39
CA ASN A 432 -22.79 -38.70 31.39
C ASN A 432 -24.22 -38.11 31.30
N ASP A 433 -24.34 -36.80 31.09
CA ASP A 433 -25.63 -36.16 30.89
C ASP A 433 -26.32 -36.67 29.61
N SER A 434 -25.57 -36.87 28.53
CA SER A 434 -26.09 -37.46 27.30
C SER A 434 -26.55 -38.89 27.48
N LEU A 435 -25.77 -39.69 28.21
CA LEU A 435 -26.14 -41.08 28.56
C LEU A 435 -27.39 -41.13 29.46
N LEU A 436 -27.49 -40.25 30.45
CA LEU A 436 -28.65 -40.13 31.32
C LEU A 436 -29.91 -39.73 30.53
N ARG A 437 -29.79 -38.76 29.62
CA ARG A 437 -30.90 -38.37 28.71
C ARG A 437 -31.33 -39.55 27.81
N LEU A 438 -30.39 -40.24 27.23
CA LEU A 438 -30.67 -41.42 26.38
C LEU A 438 -31.34 -42.52 27.23
N SER A 439 -30.88 -42.78 28.43
CA SER A 439 -31.48 -43.78 29.31
C SER A 439 -32.92 -43.47 29.73
N ALA A 440 -33.27 -42.20 29.80
CA ALA A 440 -34.62 -41.73 30.13
C ALA A 440 -35.60 -41.75 28.92
N MET A 441 -35.09 -41.98 27.69
CA MET A 441 -35.89 -42.03 26.48
C MET A 441 -36.49 -43.43 26.25
N THR A 442 -37.62 -43.48 25.54
CA THR A 442 -38.19 -44.75 25.10
C THR A 442 -37.28 -45.41 24.04
N PRO A 443 -37.30 -46.78 23.87
CA PRO A 443 -36.48 -47.45 22.86
C PRO A 443 -36.69 -46.92 21.43
N GLU A 444 -37.87 -46.43 21.09
CA GLU A 444 -38.15 -45.82 19.79
C GLU A 444 -37.47 -44.46 19.63
N GLN A 445 -37.47 -43.62 20.67
CA GLN A 445 -36.80 -42.36 20.70
C GLN A 445 -35.27 -42.53 20.66
N GLN A 446 -34.73 -43.53 21.36
CA GLN A 446 -33.29 -43.85 21.32
C GLN A 446 -32.87 -44.24 19.89
N ARG A 447 -33.64 -45.09 19.20
CA ARG A 447 -33.38 -45.45 17.80
C ARG A 447 -33.40 -44.24 16.88
N ALA A 448 -34.42 -43.37 17.01
CA ALA A 448 -34.50 -42.15 16.21
C ALA A 448 -33.27 -41.19 16.40
N VAL A 449 -32.76 -41.11 17.61
CA VAL A 449 -31.53 -40.32 17.89
C VAL A 449 -30.29 -40.95 17.22
N VAL A 450 -30.17 -42.30 17.33
CA VAL A 450 -29.06 -43.03 16.71
C VAL A 450 -29.13 -42.94 15.17
N ASP A 451 -30.31 -43.10 14.60
CA ASP A 451 -30.52 -43.01 13.15
C ASP A 451 -30.16 -41.59 12.65
N LYS A 452 -30.55 -40.57 13.36
CA LYS A 452 -30.17 -39.18 13.03
C LYS A 452 -28.67 -38.96 13.08
N ILE A 453 -27.99 -39.48 14.08
CA ILE A 453 -26.50 -39.39 14.20
C ILE A 453 -25.83 -40.14 13.03
N ILE A 454 -26.35 -41.31 12.66
CA ILE A 454 -25.86 -42.09 11.52
C ILE A 454 -26.07 -41.34 10.20
N GLU A 455 -27.21 -40.68 10.01
CA GLU A 455 -27.47 -39.86 8.82
C GLU A 455 -26.50 -38.66 8.75
N GLU A 456 -26.29 -37.96 9.87
CA GLU A 456 -25.34 -36.84 9.96
C GLU A 456 -23.92 -37.29 9.66
N LEU A 457 -23.48 -38.45 10.19
CA LEU A 457 -22.17 -39.04 9.89
C LEU A 457 -22.00 -39.42 8.42
N LYS A 458 -22.98 -40.10 7.85
CA LYS A 458 -22.96 -40.46 6.42
C LYS A 458 -22.92 -39.25 5.52
N LYS A 459 -23.67 -38.20 5.88
CA LYS A 459 -23.65 -36.94 5.14
C LYS A 459 -22.27 -36.29 5.20
N LYS A 460 -21.63 -36.29 6.38
CA LYS A 460 -20.29 -35.73 6.60
C LYS A 460 -19.21 -36.49 5.83
N GLU A 461 -19.26 -37.84 5.90
CA GLU A 461 -18.36 -38.70 5.13
C GLU A 461 -18.50 -38.48 3.61
N LYS A 462 -19.76 -38.32 3.14
CA LYS A 462 -20.01 -38.01 1.73
C LYS A 462 -19.45 -36.63 1.34
N GLU A 463 -19.66 -35.59 2.16
CA GLU A 463 -19.13 -34.26 1.91
C GLU A 463 -17.60 -34.25 1.91
N GLU A 464 -16.96 -35.02 2.81
CA GLU A 464 -15.50 -35.19 2.87
C GLU A 464 -14.97 -35.95 1.63
N ALA A 465 -15.67 -37.03 1.21
CA ALA A 465 -15.32 -37.77 0.00
C ALA A 465 -15.49 -36.92 -1.28
N ASP A 466 -16.57 -36.13 -1.37
CA ASP A 466 -16.80 -35.22 -2.49
C ASP A 466 -15.77 -34.08 -2.52
N ALA A 467 -15.33 -33.60 -1.35
CA ALA A 467 -14.26 -32.61 -1.22
C ALA A 467 -12.90 -33.18 -1.66
N ALA A 468 -12.55 -34.39 -1.20
CA ALA A 468 -11.31 -35.08 -1.58
C ALA A 468 -11.27 -35.38 -3.09
N ALA A 469 -12.37 -35.87 -3.66
CA ALA A 469 -12.47 -36.11 -5.10
C ALA A 469 -12.34 -34.80 -5.92
N ARG A 470 -12.86 -33.72 -5.41
CA ARG A 470 -12.73 -32.39 -6.05
C ARG A 470 -11.29 -31.85 -5.97
N GLU A 471 -10.59 -32.04 -4.87
CA GLU A 471 -9.16 -31.70 -4.73
C GLU A 471 -8.30 -32.54 -5.67
N GLU A 472 -8.54 -33.85 -5.73
CA GLU A 472 -7.83 -34.75 -6.64
C GLU A 472 -8.05 -34.37 -8.11
N PHE A 473 -9.29 -34.02 -8.49
CA PHE A 473 -9.59 -33.52 -9.83
C PHE A 473 -8.85 -32.23 -10.16
N LEU A 474 -8.80 -31.28 -9.22
CA LEU A 474 -8.08 -30.03 -9.40
C LEU A 474 -6.57 -30.24 -9.50
N ALA A 475 -6.00 -31.09 -8.65
CA ALA A 475 -4.57 -31.43 -8.69
C ALA A 475 -4.19 -32.12 -10.02
N ASN A 476 -5.01 -33.05 -10.51
CA ASN A 476 -4.79 -33.69 -11.79
C ASN A 476 -4.93 -32.74 -12.99
N ARG A 477 -5.86 -31.78 -12.92
CA ARG A 477 -6.00 -30.71 -13.93
C ARG A 477 -4.78 -29.80 -13.97
N ASP A 478 -4.25 -29.41 -12.80
CA ASP A 478 -3.08 -28.52 -12.70
C ASP A 478 -1.79 -29.26 -13.11
N ALA A 479 -1.68 -30.56 -12.84
CA ALA A 479 -0.59 -31.41 -13.32
C ALA A 479 -0.62 -31.57 -14.86
N MET A 480 -1.79 -31.71 -15.47
CA MET A 480 -1.94 -31.71 -16.92
C MET A 480 -1.63 -30.36 -17.57
N GLY A 481 -1.96 -29.25 -16.89
CA GLY A 481 -1.63 -27.88 -17.35
C GLY A 481 -0.15 -27.56 -17.34
N GLN A 482 0.61 -28.09 -16.37
CA GLN A 482 2.07 -27.90 -16.30
C GLN A 482 2.85 -28.76 -17.29
N GLY A 483 2.32 -29.89 -17.72
CA GLY A 483 2.94 -30.76 -18.73
C GLY A 483 2.96 -30.18 -20.16
N LEU A 484 2.15 -29.16 -20.43
CA LEU A 484 2.06 -28.49 -21.73
C LEU A 484 2.94 -27.23 -21.87
N GLN A 485 3.66 -26.81 -20.82
CA GLN A 485 4.50 -25.61 -20.85
C GLN A 485 6.02 -25.86 -21.03
N SER A 486 6.48 -27.09 -21.18
CA SER A 486 7.89 -27.35 -21.52
C SER A 486 8.04 -27.72 -22.99
N ASN A 487 8.62 -26.82 -23.75
CA ASN A 487 9.08 -26.91 -25.14
C ASN A 487 8.09 -26.48 -26.23
N THR A 488 7.97 -25.17 -26.45
CA THR A 488 8.03 -24.63 -27.83
C THR A 488 8.25 -23.11 -27.76
N ALA A 489 9.27 -22.65 -28.48
CA ALA A 489 9.50 -21.25 -28.79
C ALA A 489 8.29 -20.62 -29.51
N PRO A 490 8.09 -19.30 -29.42
CA PRO A 490 6.94 -18.68 -30.06
C PRO A 490 7.05 -18.78 -31.58
N GLN A 491 6.26 -19.65 -32.18
CA GLN A 491 6.02 -19.62 -33.61
C GLN A 491 5.00 -18.51 -33.88
N THR A 492 5.44 -17.52 -34.62
CA THR A 492 4.62 -16.50 -35.26
C THR A 492 3.55 -17.17 -36.12
N PHE A 493 2.31 -17.10 -35.71
CA PHE A 493 1.19 -17.48 -36.54
C PHE A 493 0.97 -16.42 -37.62
N THR A 494 1.35 -16.75 -38.85
CA THR A 494 0.86 -16.07 -40.04
C THR A 494 -0.60 -16.52 -40.28
N MET A 495 -1.53 -15.58 -40.20
CA MET A 495 -2.90 -15.82 -40.64
C MET A 495 -2.90 -16.15 -42.14
N ASN A 496 -3.26 -17.36 -42.49
CA ASN A 496 -3.65 -17.73 -43.84
C ASN A 496 -5.18 -17.75 -43.90
N ASN A 497 -5.74 -16.84 -44.70
CA ASN A 497 -7.16 -16.76 -44.99
C ASN A 497 -7.61 -17.99 -45.76
N GLY A 498 -8.61 -18.70 -45.24
CA GLY A 498 -9.43 -19.64 -46.00
C GLY A 498 -9.62 -21.00 -45.33
N ASP A 499 -10.45 -21.03 -44.31
CA ASP A 499 -11.39 -22.13 -44.08
C ASP A 499 -12.40 -21.69 -43.00
N ASP A 500 -13.69 -21.71 -43.38
CA ASP A 500 -14.83 -21.45 -42.50
C ASP A 500 -15.11 -22.63 -41.56
N SER A 501 -14.18 -22.92 -40.64
CA SER A 501 -14.47 -23.82 -39.54
C SER A 501 -14.64 -23.04 -38.25
N TRP A 502 -15.86 -22.98 -37.80
CA TRP A 502 -16.23 -22.27 -36.56
C TRP A 502 -15.46 -22.81 -35.35
N TYR A 503 -14.76 -21.93 -34.67
CA TYR A 503 -13.87 -22.19 -33.52
C TYR A 503 -14.54 -22.88 -32.31
N PHE A 504 -15.85 -23.03 -32.28
CA PHE A 504 -16.59 -23.63 -31.17
C PHE A 504 -16.95 -25.13 -31.34
N TYR A 505 -16.50 -25.81 -32.40
CA TYR A 505 -16.66 -27.23 -32.52
C TYR A 505 -15.44 -27.98 -31.96
N ASN A 506 -15.37 -28.06 -30.62
CA ASN A 506 -14.42 -28.97 -29.99
C ASN A 506 -15.17 -30.29 -29.69
N LEU A 507 -15.01 -31.27 -30.55
CA LEU A 507 -15.61 -32.60 -30.44
C LEU A 507 -15.28 -33.33 -29.13
N SER A 508 -14.23 -32.93 -28.41
CA SER A 508 -13.88 -33.47 -27.08
C SER A 508 -14.84 -33.05 -25.97
N LEU A 509 -15.61 -31.96 -26.15
CA LEU A 509 -16.61 -31.52 -25.17
C LEU A 509 -17.97 -32.23 -25.31
N ILE A 510 -18.23 -32.85 -26.45
CA ILE A 510 -19.46 -33.60 -26.70
C ILE A 510 -19.45 -34.95 -25.97
N HIS A 511 -18.27 -35.56 -25.80
CA HIS A 511 -18.13 -36.82 -25.06
C HIS A 511 -18.20 -36.68 -23.52
N ILE A 512 -18.07 -35.46 -22.98
CA ILE A 512 -18.19 -35.21 -21.53
C ILE A 512 -19.66 -35.06 -21.10
N SER A 513 -20.58 -34.74 -22.03
CA SER A 513 -22.01 -34.58 -21.73
C SER A 513 -22.86 -35.86 -21.99
N GLU A 514 -22.34 -36.86 -22.67
CA GLU A 514 -23.08 -38.10 -22.96
C GLU A 514 -23.29 -39.05 -21.77
N PRO A 515 -22.37 -39.19 -20.78
CA PRO A 515 -22.62 -40.05 -19.63
C PRO A 515 -23.80 -39.62 -18.76
N THR A 516 -24.13 -38.34 -18.77
CA THR A 516 -25.22 -37.81 -17.94
C THR A 516 -26.60 -38.01 -18.56
N ARG A 517 -26.70 -38.24 -19.88
CA ARG A 517 -27.97 -38.51 -20.56
C ARG A 517 -28.35 -39.99 -20.57
N GLN A 518 -27.41 -40.91 -20.36
CA GLN A 518 -27.72 -42.36 -20.28
C GLN A 518 -28.12 -42.81 -18.86
N ALA A 519 -28.04 -41.96 -17.85
CA ALA A 519 -28.49 -42.28 -16.50
C ALA A 519 -29.93 -41.81 -16.20
N GLU A 520 -30.64 -41.18 -17.16
CA GLU A 520 -32.03 -40.74 -17.03
C GLU A 520 -33.01 -41.49 -17.94
N ILE A 521 -32.61 -42.63 -18.50
CA ILE A 521 -33.49 -43.62 -19.14
C ILE A 521 -33.28 -44.96 -18.41
#